data_0b3be722805cddee356d4053c12540dd
#
_entry.id   0b3be722805cddee356d4053c12540dd
#
_cell.length_a   1.000
_cell.length_b   1.000
_cell.length_c   1.000
_cell.angle_alpha   90.00
_cell.angle_beta   90.00
_cell.angle_gamma   90.00
#
_symmetry.space_group_name_H-M   'P 1'
#
loop_
_entity.id
_entity.type
_entity.pdbx_description
1 polymer ?
#
loop_
_entity_poly.entity_id
_entity_poly.type
_entity_poly.pdbx_seq_one_letter_code
_entity_poly.pdbx_strand_id
1 'polypeptide(L)'
;GLNYANNDQTNAMHTTYSDWPLYGSETASAVHSRGVYSTAGRDDNILQMSEYDNDQAKVGWGHSASDAWQFVIENDFNAGEFVWTGFDYIGEPTPWNGIGSGAVGSWPSPKNSYFGIIDTAGFAKDSYYFYQSQWNDDVTTLHVLPAWNNNVVSKDSSGNVPVVVYSDAASVELFFQAKGSDTKTSLGKKIFTQKTTDAGYTYQIYEGTDKNSTTDKNLYLTWNVPYADGTVSAVAYDSNGQKITDTVGQSSVTTTGRASKLKASADNKKIAADGESLSYITVDVTDANGNIVPDAENRVKFTVEGDGELVGVDNGSSPDH
;
A
#
# COMPACT_ATOMS: atom_id res chain seq x y z
N GLY A 1 22.09 15.09 4.15
CA GLY A 1 20.70 14.61 4.04
C GLY A 1 19.74 15.77 3.86
N LEU A 2 18.73 15.56 3.06
CA LEU A 2 17.63 16.50 2.83
C LEU A 2 16.33 15.87 3.29
N ASN A 3 15.56 16.59 4.13
CA ASN A 3 14.25 16.15 4.56
C ASN A 3 13.19 16.80 3.68
N TYR A 4 12.39 15.99 2.99
CA TYR A 4 11.24 16.43 2.18
C TYR A 4 11.56 17.51 1.15
N ALA A 5 12.80 17.55 0.67
CA ALA A 5 13.20 18.52 -0.36
C ALA A 5 12.51 18.16 -1.69
N ASN A 6 11.97 19.18 -2.35
CA ASN A 6 11.49 19.05 -3.71
C ASN A 6 12.63 19.14 -4.73
N ASN A 7 12.34 18.90 -6.01
CA ASN A 7 13.31 18.95 -7.09
C ASN A 7 14.06 20.29 -7.16
N ASP A 8 13.37 21.41 -7.00
CA ASP A 8 14.00 22.75 -7.08
C ASP A 8 15.01 22.96 -5.94
N GLN A 9 14.67 22.56 -4.72
CA GLN A 9 15.57 22.66 -3.57
C GLN A 9 16.77 21.74 -3.73
N THR A 10 16.57 20.51 -4.18
CA THR A 10 17.62 19.53 -4.41
C THR A 10 18.58 20.00 -5.51
N ASN A 11 18.05 20.51 -6.63
CA ASN A 11 18.83 21.06 -7.74
C ASN A 11 19.61 22.31 -7.33
N ALA A 12 19.01 23.22 -6.56
CA ALA A 12 19.69 24.42 -6.05
C ALA A 12 20.84 24.04 -5.11
N MET A 13 20.66 23.04 -4.26
CA MET A 13 21.71 22.54 -3.38
C MET A 13 22.85 21.93 -4.19
N HIS A 14 22.56 21.07 -5.15
CA HIS A 14 23.57 20.46 -6.02
C HIS A 14 24.30 21.52 -6.87
N THR A 15 23.60 22.50 -7.41
CA THR A 15 24.22 23.59 -8.17
C THR A 15 25.21 24.39 -7.32
N THR A 16 24.88 24.62 -6.04
CA THR A 16 25.72 25.37 -5.11
C THR A 16 26.91 24.56 -4.60
N TYR A 17 26.71 23.26 -4.39
CA TYR A 17 27.66 22.33 -3.77
C TYR A 17 27.76 21.05 -4.60
N SER A 18 28.28 21.16 -5.82
CA SER A 18 28.28 20.05 -6.80
C SER A 18 29.07 18.82 -6.37
N ASP A 19 30.01 18.98 -5.44
CA ASP A 19 30.83 17.88 -4.92
C ASP A 19 30.21 17.18 -3.70
N TRP A 20 29.06 17.67 -3.23
CA TRP A 20 28.42 17.06 -2.06
C TRP A 20 27.56 15.87 -2.48
N PRO A 21 27.72 14.71 -1.81
CA PRO A 21 26.77 13.62 -1.95
C PRO A 21 25.46 14.01 -1.28
N LEU A 22 24.36 13.95 -2.06
CA LEU A 22 23.02 14.25 -1.57
C LEU A 22 22.21 12.97 -1.42
N TYR A 23 21.31 12.94 -0.46
CA TYR A 23 20.30 11.89 -0.27
C TYR A 23 19.11 12.42 0.51
N GLY A 24 17.95 11.84 0.30
CA GLY A 24 16.76 12.10 1.10
C GLY A 24 16.88 11.41 2.46
N SER A 25 17.13 12.15 3.54
CA SER A 25 17.25 11.58 4.88
C SER A 25 15.91 11.30 5.53
N GLU A 26 14.87 11.99 5.11
CA GLU A 26 13.46 11.68 5.33
C GLU A 26 12.70 12.09 4.09
N THR A 27 11.92 11.17 3.52
CA THR A 27 11.17 11.40 2.29
C THR A 27 9.74 10.89 2.44
N ALA A 28 8.91 11.13 1.42
CA ALA A 28 7.52 10.78 1.36
C ALA A 28 6.69 11.45 2.47
N SER A 29 6.56 10.90 3.65
CA SER A 29 5.51 11.26 4.62
C SER A 29 4.10 11.08 4.04
N ALA A 30 3.92 10.07 3.21
CA ALA A 30 2.61 9.62 2.80
C ALA A 30 1.86 9.05 4.01
N VAL A 31 0.55 9.22 4.03
CA VAL A 31 -0.30 8.80 5.15
C VAL A 31 -1.39 7.85 4.65
N HIS A 32 -1.39 6.64 5.17
CA HIS A 32 -2.28 5.57 4.75
C HIS A 32 -2.86 4.81 5.93
N SER A 33 -4.08 4.30 5.77
CA SER A 33 -4.70 3.34 6.67
C SER A 33 -4.93 2.05 5.91
N ARG A 34 -4.38 0.93 6.39
CA ARG A 34 -4.44 -0.37 5.70
C ARG A 34 -5.88 -0.76 5.35
N GLY A 35 -6.10 -1.08 4.06
CA GLY A 35 -7.39 -1.55 3.53
C GLY A 35 -8.44 -0.45 3.33
N VAL A 36 -8.10 0.83 3.44
CA VAL A 36 -9.01 1.95 3.23
C VAL A 36 -8.82 2.53 1.84
N TYR A 37 -9.87 2.54 1.02
CA TYR A 37 -9.80 3.05 -0.37
C TYR A 37 -10.77 4.19 -0.64
N SER A 38 -11.81 4.33 0.19
CA SER A 38 -12.75 5.43 0.10
C SER A 38 -12.98 6.03 1.47
N THR A 39 -12.86 7.35 1.55
CA THR A 39 -13.23 8.13 2.73
C THR A 39 -14.55 8.89 2.52
N ALA A 40 -15.17 8.76 1.36
CA ALA A 40 -16.43 9.42 1.02
C ALA A 40 -17.58 8.92 1.90
N GLY A 41 -18.30 9.86 2.51
CA GLY A 41 -19.46 9.55 3.37
C GLY A 41 -19.13 8.96 4.72
N ARG A 42 -17.86 8.92 5.11
CA ARG A 42 -17.44 8.53 6.47
C ARG A 42 -17.64 9.70 7.42
N ASP A 43 -17.98 9.36 8.64
CA ASP A 43 -18.05 10.31 9.76
C ASP A 43 -16.65 10.94 9.96
N ASP A 44 -16.57 12.25 10.20
CA ASP A 44 -15.33 12.97 10.55
C ASP A 44 -14.63 12.37 11.78
N ASN A 45 -15.33 11.54 12.54
CA ASN A 45 -14.77 10.77 13.66
C ASN A 45 -14.01 9.52 13.23
N ILE A 46 -14.09 9.11 11.97
CA ILE A 46 -13.33 7.97 11.44
C ILE A 46 -12.06 8.51 10.79
N LEU A 47 -10.99 8.55 11.58
CA LEU A 47 -9.68 9.04 11.20
C LEU A 47 -8.94 7.99 10.36
N GLN A 48 -9.28 7.90 9.07
CA GLN A 48 -8.69 6.94 8.14
C GLN A 48 -8.27 7.63 6.85
N MET A 49 -7.14 7.20 6.29
CA MET A 49 -6.53 7.75 5.09
C MET A 49 -6.53 6.70 3.98
N SER A 50 -6.73 7.14 2.73
CA SER A 50 -6.75 6.22 1.60
C SER A 50 -5.40 5.56 1.33
N GLU A 51 -5.42 4.29 0.90
CA GLU A 51 -4.24 3.54 0.48
C GLU A 51 -3.73 3.92 -0.92
N TYR A 52 -4.51 4.63 -1.71
CA TYR A 52 -4.05 5.05 -3.02
C TYR A 52 -2.86 6.02 -2.91
N ASP A 53 -1.82 5.74 -3.69
CA ASP A 53 -0.67 6.64 -3.85
C ASP A 53 -1.07 7.84 -4.71
N ASN A 54 -1.43 8.93 -4.04
CA ASN A 54 -1.85 10.17 -4.68
C ASN A 54 -1.57 11.37 -3.78
N ASP A 55 -1.76 12.57 -4.32
CA ASP A 55 -1.49 13.82 -3.61
C ASP A 55 -2.36 14.08 -2.37
N GLN A 56 -3.44 13.32 -2.18
CA GLN A 56 -4.28 13.40 -0.98
C GLN A 56 -3.75 12.56 0.18
N ALA A 57 -2.88 11.59 -0.12
CA ALA A 57 -2.31 10.68 0.84
C ALA A 57 -0.96 11.19 1.38
N LYS A 58 -0.88 12.46 1.74
CA LYS A 58 0.33 13.09 2.30
C LYS A 58 -0.01 14.26 3.22
N VAL A 59 0.96 14.66 4.03
CA VAL A 59 0.94 15.90 4.81
C VAL A 59 1.44 17.08 3.97
N GLY A 60 1.23 18.32 4.45
CA GLY A 60 1.55 19.52 3.67
C GLY A 60 3.03 19.68 3.26
N TRP A 61 3.95 19.04 3.96
CA TRP A 61 5.38 19.02 3.62
C TRP A 61 5.81 17.74 2.89
N GLY A 62 4.95 16.75 2.82
CA GLY A 62 5.27 15.42 2.28
C GLY A 62 5.00 15.27 0.79
N HIS A 63 5.29 14.09 0.31
CA HIS A 63 5.10 13.64 -1.06
C HIS A 63 4.44 12.27 -1.05
N SER A 64 3.75 11.90 -2.12
CA SER A 64 3.35 10.50 -2.33
C SER A 64 4.60 9.61 -2.48
N ALA A 65 4.46 8.31 -2.27
CA ALA A 65 5.59 7.39 -2.41
C ALA A 65 6.22 7.45 -3.82
N SER A 66 5.38 7.49 -4.85
CA SER A 66 5.87 7.57 -6.22
C SER A 66 6.53 8.91 -6.55
N ASP A 67 6.05 10.03 -6.00
CA ASP A 67 6.69 11.34 -6.17
C ASP A 67 8.08 11.37 -5.53
N ALA A 68 8.18 10.89 -4.28
CA ALA A 68 9.45 10.88 -3.56
C ALA A 68 10.49 10.04 -4.30
N TRP A 69 10.12 8.83 -4.74
CA TRP A 69 11.02 7.97 -5.49
C TRP A 69 11.38 8.54 -6.87
N GLN A 70 10.44 9.20 -7.55
CA GLN A 70 10.70 9.87 -8.82
C GLN A 70 11.80 10.93 -8.70
N PHE A 71 11.85 11.69 -7.59
CA PHE A 71 12.93 12.66 -7.36
C PHE A 71 14.31 12.04 -7.30
N VAL A 72 14.42 10.82 -6.77
CA VAL A 72 15.68 10.07 -6.79
C VAL A 72 16.05 9.66 -8.19
N ILE A 73 15.10 9.10 -8.94
CA ILE A 73 15.34 8.63 -10.32
C ILE A 73 15.74 9.77 -11.26
N GLU A 74 15.12 10.94 -11.12
CA GLU A 74 15.36 12.10 -12.01
C GLU A 74 16.69 12.83 -11.74
N ASN A 75 17.36 12.53 -10.61
CA ASN A 75 18.54 13.27 -10.18
C ASN A 75 19.71 12.31 -9.89
N ASP A 76 20.54 12.03 -10.88
CA ASP A 76 21.68 11.11 -10.80
C ASP A 76 22.71 11.44 -9.70
N PHE A 77 22.72 12.68 -9.21
CA PHE A 77 23.51 13.10 -8.07
C PHE A 77 22.87 12.79 -6.72
N ASN A 78 21.63 12.29 -6.70
CA ASN A 78 20.92 11.88 -5.48
C ASN A 78 21.17 10.39 -5.23
N ALA A 79 21.83 10.08 -4.12
CA ALA A 79 22.24 8.72 -3.78
C ALA A 79 21.11 7.79 -3.31
N GLY A 80 19.90 8.33 -3.10
CA GLY A 80 18.75 7.55 -2.67
C GLY A 80 17.89 8.27 -1.63
N GLU A 81 16.97 7.53 -1.04
CA GLU A 81 16.05 8.04 -0.04
C GLU A 81 15.86 7.11 1.17
N PHE A 82 15.48 7.70 2.28
CA PHE A 82 14.98 7.01 3.46
C PHE A 82 13.54 7.42 3.71
N VAL A 83 12.63 6.49 3.55
CA VAL A 83 11.19 6.73 3.67
C VAL A 83 10.80 6.99 5.12
N TRP A 84 10.07 8.06 5.37
CA TRP A 84 9.36 8.29 6.61
C TRP A 84 7.93 7.77 6.49
N THR A 85 7.60 6.58 7.02
CA THR A 85 8.49 5.73 7.81
C THR A 85 8.20 4.25 7.55
N GLY A 86 9.07 3.35 8.05
CA GLY A 86 8.88 1.90 7.88
C GLY A 86 7.63 1.38 8.59
N PHE A 87 7.39 1.81 9.84
CA PHE A 87 6.26 1.36 10.64
C PHE A 87 5.43 2.54 11.14
N ASP A 88 4.12 2.34 11.26
CA ASP A 88 3.32 3.21 12.12
C ASP A 88 3.82 3.12 13.56
N TYR A 89 3.75 4.22 14.29
CA TYR A 89 4.27 4.31 15.65
C TYR A 89 3.33 5.09 16.56
N ILE A 90 3.36 4.76 17.84
CA ILE A 90 2.55 5.40 18.88
C ILE A 90 3.17 6.75 19.27
N GLY A 91 2.33 7.75 19.52
CA GLY A 91 2.71 9.02 20.12
C GLY A 91 2.66 10.24 19.22
N GLU A 92 2.60 10.09 17.90
CA GLU A 92 2.54 11.20 16.94
C GLU A 92 1.37 11.03 15.98
N PRO A 93 0.16 11.47 16.36
CA PRO A 93 -1.07 11.22 15.59
C PRO A 93 -1.19 12.12 14.36
N THR A 94 -0.16 12.22 13.56
CA THR A 94 -0.16 12.96 12.31
C THR A 94 -0.96 12.18 11.23
N PRO A 95 -1.83 12.86 10.47
CA PRO A 95 -1.91 14.32 10.26
C PRO A 95 -2.81 15.08 11.25
N TRP A 96 -3.30 14.46 12.29
CA TRP A 96 -4.34 14.98 13.18
C TRP A 96 -3.83 15.85 14.34
N ASN A 97 -2.53 15.95 14.53
CA ASN A 97 -1.85 16.66 15.62
C ASN A 97 -1.88 18.20 15.47
N GLY A 98 -3.05 18.80 15.52
CA GLY A 98 -3.21 20.25 15.45
C GLY A 98 -3.78 20.77 14.13
N ILE A 99 -4.29 19.89 13.28
CA ILE A 99 -4.90 20.23 11.99
C ILE A 99 -6.35 19.73 11.96
N GLY A 100 -7.29 20.65 11.76
CA GLY A 100 -8.71 20.32 11.60
C GLY A 100 -9.36 19.73 12.84
N SER A 101 -10.43 18.96 12.66
CA SER A 101 -11.22 18.33 13.73
C SER A 101 -10.44 17.27 14.52
N GLY A 102 -9.34 16.76 13.96
CA GLY A 102 -8.43 15.84 14.63
C GLY A 102 -7.30 16.49 15.43
N ALA A 103 -7.36 17.80 15.66
CA ALA A 103 -6.37 18.54 16.43
C ALA A 103 -6.13 17.93 17.81
N VAL A 104 -4.92 18.10 18.34
CA VAL A 104 -4.57 17.67 19.70
C VAL A 104 -5.61 18.18 20.70
N GLY A 105 -6.19 17.25 21.46
CA GLY A 105 -7.27 17.53 22.40
C GLY A 105 -8.68 17.43 21.82
N SER A 106 -8.83 17.20 20.51
CA SER A 106 -10.11 16.85 19.91
C SER A 106 -10.38 15.34 20.04
N TRP A 107 -11.62 14.97 20.21
CA TRP A 107 -12.02 13.57 20.27
C TRP A 107 -12.82 13.20 19.02
N PRO A 108 -12.60 11.99 18.45
CA PRO A 108 -11.55 11.04 18.78
C PRO A 108 -10.19 11.52 18.24
N SER A 109 -9.13 11.31 19.03
CA SER A 109 -7.76 11.55 18.60
C SER A 109 -7.07 10.22 18.42
N PRO A 110 -6.48 9.92 17.26
CA PRO A 110 -5.68 8.70 17.08
C PRO A 110 -4.45 8.78 17.98
N LYS A 111 -3.92 7.62 18.34
CA LYS A 111 -2.72 7.50 19.17
C LYS A 111 -1.49 7.16 18.35
N ASN A 112 -1.69 6.73 17.11
CA ASN A 112 -0.65 6.31 16.18
C ASN A 112 -0.45 7.31 15.06
N SER A 113 0.74 7.27 14.47
CA SER A 113 1.00 7.85 13.15
C SER A 113 0.32 7.06 12.04
N TYR A 114 0.30 7.65 10.84
CA TYR A 114 -0.21 7.04 9.61
C TYR A 114 0.87 6.89 8.53
N PHE A 115 2.12 7.20 8.87
CA PHE A 115 3.26 7.29 7.95
C PHE A 115 3.84 5.95 7.54
N GLY A 116 3.64 4.92 8.37
CA GLY A 116 4.24 3.62 8.14
C GLY A 116 3.81 2.99 6.80
N ILE A 117 4.74 2.35 6.11
CA ILE A 117 4.42 1.42 5.01
C ILE A 117 3.96 0.06 5.55
N ILE A 118 4.17 -0.17 6.85
CA ILE A 118 3.68 -1.30 7.65
C ILE A 118 2.92 -0.69 8.83
N ASP A 119 1.78 -1.28 9.20
CA ASP A 119 0.98 -0.82 10.33
C ASP A 119 1.56 -1.26 11.68
N THR A 120 0.97 -0.81 12.79
CA THR A 120 1.44 -1.16 14.16
C THR A 120 1.32 -2.66 14.47
N ALA A 121 0.42 -3.38 13.82
CA ALA A 121 0.26 -4.82 13.97
C ALA A 121 1.25 -5.63 13.11
N GLY A 122 2.10 -4.96 12.30
CA GLY A 122 3.09 -5.59 11.45
C GLY A 122 2.58 -6.00 10.07
N PHE A 123 1.40 -5.55 9.65
CA PHE A 123 0.87 -5.83 8.33
C PHE A 123 1.28 -4.77 7.32
N ALA A 124 1.72 -5.23 6.15
CA ALA A 124 2.06 -4.36 5.03
C ALA A 124 0.82 -3.58 4.55
N LYS A 125 1.00 -2.27 4.32
CA LYS A 125 0.08 -1.44 3.57
C LYS A 125 0.36 -1.55 2.07
N ASP A 126 -0.51 -1.02 1.21
CA ASP A 126 -0.30 -1.13 -0.24
C ASP A 126 0.99 -0.42 -0.70
N SER A 127 1.38 0.68 -0.05
CA SER A 127 2.63 1.40 -0.32
C SER A 127 3.90 0.56 -0.08
N TYR A 128 3.86 -0.44 0.81
CA TYR A 128 4.95 -1.41 0.97
C TYR A 128 5.25 -2.12 -0.35
N TYR A 129 4.22 -2.56 -1.06
CA TYR A 129 4.36 -3.27 -2.34
C TYR A 129 4.79 -2.34 -3.47
N PHE A 130 4.45 -1.04 -3.39
CA PHE A 130 5.05 -0.06 -4.29
C PHE A 130 6.57 -0.07 -4.14
N TYR A 131 7.09 0.16 -2.94
CA TYR A 131 8.54 0.16 -2.71
C TYR A 131 9.19 -1.18 -3.00
N GLN A 132 8.53 -2.30 -2.68
CA GLN A 132 9.03 -3.62 -3.03
C GLN A 132 9.22 -3.76 -4.54
N SER A 133 8.27 -3.28 -5.34
CA SER A 133 8.36 -3.32 -6.81
C SER A 133 9.45 -2.41 -7.40
N GLN A 134 9.95 -1.45 -6.62
CA GLN A 134 10.99 -0.52 -7.07
C GLN A 134 12.39 -0.93 -6.59
N TRP A 135 12.50 -1.62 -5.46
CA TRP A 135 13.77 -1.79 -4.75
C TRP A 135 14.20 -3.24 -4.53
N ASN A 136 13.32 -4.20 -4.71
CA ASN A 136 13.63 -5.59 -4.41
C ASN A 136 13.70 -6.44 -5.67
N ASP A 137 14.92 -6.68 -6.16
CA ASP A 137 15.19 -7.49 -7.35
C ASP A 137 15.14 -9.00 -7.07
N ASP A 138 15.04 -9.43 -5.81
CA ASP A 138 15.03 -10.87 -5.45
C ASP A 138 13.68 -11.54 -5.66
N VAL A 139 12.61 -10.76 -5.79
CA VAL A 139 11.23 -11.26 -5.95
C VAL A 139 10.49 -10.48 -7.03
N THR A 140 9.56 -11.12 -7.72
CA THR A 140 8.62 -10.42 -8.59
C THR A 140 7.40 -9.99 -7.80
N THR A 141 7.21 -8.70 -7.66
CA THR A 141 6.02 -8.12 -7.03
C THR A 141 4.85 -8.14 -7.99
N LEU A 142 3.68 -8.56 -7.50
CA LEU A 142 2.40 -8.43 -8.21
C LEU A 142 1.30 -8.16 -7.18
N HIS A 143 0.98 -6.90 -6.99
CA HIS A 143 0.03 -6.49 -5.96
C HIS A 143 -1.09 -5.64 -6.55
N VAL A 144 -2.33 -6.09 -6.37
CA VAL A 144 -3.56 -5.48 -6.91
C VAL A 144 -4.33 -4.80 -5.79
N LEU A 145 -4.68 -3.55 -5.98
CA LEU A 145 -5.61 -2.80 -5.14
C LEU A 145 -6.69 -2.14 -6.00
N PRO A 146 -7.84 -1.78 -5.45
CA PRO A 146 -8.30 -1.92 -4.06
C PRO A 146 -8.93 -3.29 -3.78
N ALA A 147 -9.23 -3.56 -2.51
CA ALA A 147 -10.17 -4.62 -2.15
C ALA A 147 -11.50 -4.40 -2.88
N TRP A 148 -12.10 -5.50 -3.42
CA TRP A 148 -13.17 -5.41 -4.43
C TRP A 148 -14.58 -5.58 -3.85
N ASN A 149 -14.96 -4.69 -2.91
CA ASN A 149 -16.31 -4.64 -2.33
C ASN A 149 -16.95 -3.27 -2.59
N ASN A 150 -18.25 -3.25 -2.91
CA ASN A 150 -18.98 -2.03 -3.30
C ASN A 150 -18.92 -0.91 -2.26
N ASN A 151 -18.90 -1.24 -0.99
CA ASN A 151 -18.84 -0.31 0.13
C ASN A 151 -17.42 0.10 0.53
N VAL A 152 -16.41 -0.48 -0.07
CA VAL A 152 -14.99 -0.20 0.20
C VAL A 152 -14.38 0.65 -0.89
N VAL A 153 -14.77 0.43 -2.14
CA VAL A 153 -14.22 1.13 -3.30
C VAL A 153 -14.81 2.52 -3.48
N SER A 154 -14.01 3.44 -4.03
CA SER A 154 -14.46 4.73 -4.54
C SER A 154 -14.71 4.62 -6.05
N LYS A 155 -15.83 5.15 -6.52
CA LYS A 155 -16.21 5.11 -7.94
C LYS A 155 -16.28 6.52 -8.51
N ASP A 156 -15.85 6.66 -9.76
CA ASP A 156 -16.06 7.88 -10.54
C ASP A 156 -17.54 8.06 -10.94
N SER A 157 -17.85 9.17 -11.60
CA SER A 157 -19.21 9.47 -12.07
C SER A 157 -19.76 8.47 -13.09
N SER A 158 -18.90 7.66 -13.71
CA SER A 158 -19.26 6.60 -14.65
C SER A 158 -19.38 5.23 -14.01
N GLY A 159 -19.13 5.14 -12.69
CA GLY A 159 -19.18 3.89 -11.94
C GLY A 159 -17.91 3.05 -12.04
N ASN A 160 -16.80 3.62 -12.53
CA ASN A 160 -15.53 2.93 -12.60
C ASN A 160 -14.75 3.09 -11.30
N VAL A 161 -13.96 2.07 -11.00
CA VAL A 161 -12.99 2.03 -9.90
C VAL A 161 -11.57 2.06 -10.48
N PRO A 162 -10.68 2.92 -10.01
CA PRO A 162 -9.27 2.85 -10.36
C PRO A 162 -8.66 1.60 -9.72
N VAL A 163 -8.28 0.64 -10.55
CA VAL A 163 -7.51 -0.54 -10.12
C VAL A 163 -6.05 -0.25 -10.37
N VAL A 164 -5.24 -0.32 -9.32
CA VAL A 164 -3.80 -0.11 -9.36
C VAL A 164 -3.10 -1.45 -9.23
N VAL A 165 -1.98 -1.61 -9.93
CA VAL A 165 -1.11 -2.78 -9.80
C VAL A 165 0.33 -2.31 -9.64
N TYR A 166 0.93 -2.66 -8.50
CA TYR A 166 2.36 -2.52 -8.27
C TYR A 166 3.08 -3.77 -8.75
N SER A 167 4.05 -3.62 -9.64
CA SER A 167 4.80 -4.74 -10.19
C SER A 167 6.10 -4.28 -10.82
N ASP A 168 7.12 -5.11 -10.73
CA ASP A 168 8.41 -5.04 -11.43
C ASP A 168 8.47 -5.97 -12.65
N ALA A 169 7.41 -6.72 -12.94
CA ALA A 169 7.32 -7.53 -14.16
C ALA A 169 7.36 -6.67 -15.43
N ALA A 170 7.86 -7.22 -16.53
CA ALA A 170 7.92 -6.48 -17.80
C ALA A 170 6.53 -6.08 -18.35
N SER A 171 5.50 -6.86 -18.04
CA SER A 171 4.13 -6.53 -18.38
C SER A 171 3.13 -7.24 -17.48
N VAL A 172 1.94 -6.63 -17.36
CA VAL A 172 0.83 -7.18 -16.58
C VAL A 172 -0.45 -7.14 -17.39
N GLU A 173 -1.22 -8.21 -17.34
CA GLU A 173 -2.57 -8.28 -17.89
C GLU A 173 -3.59 -8.39 -16.77
N LEU A 174 -4.58 -7.50 -16.78
CA LEU A 174 -5.67 -7.48 -15.82
C LEU A 174 -6.89 -8.22 -16.37
N PHE A 175 -7.56 -8.95 -15.50
CA PHE A 175 -8.76 -9.73 -15.83
C PHE A 175 -9.89 -9.43 -14.85
N PHE A 176 -11.12 -9.51 -15.36
CA PHE A 176 -12.31 -9.53 -14.54
C PHE A 176 -13.10 -10.82 -14.75
N GLN A 177 -13.57 -11.40 -13.65
CA GLN A 177 -14.48 -12.54 -13.65
C GLN A 177 -15.70 -12.18 -12.83
N ALA A 178 -16.88 -12.08 -13.47
CA ALA A 178 -18.11 -11.77 -12.78
C ALA A 178 -18.48 -12.86 -11.76
N LYS A 179 -19.12 -12.48 -10.68
CA LYS A 179 -19.57 -13.40 -9.64
C LYS A 179 -20.51 -14.45 -10.23
N GLY A 180 -20.19 -15.72 -9.98
CA GLY A 180 -20.96 -16.85 -10.52
C GLY A 180 -20.67 -17.20 -11.99
N SER A 181 -19.67 -16.56 -12.62
CA SER A 181 -19.21 -16.89 -13.97
C SER A 181 -17.89 -17.65 -13.92
N ASP A 182 -17.72 -18.61 -14.83
CA ASP A 182 -16.43 -19.30 -15.04
C ASP A 182 -15.54 -18.57 -16.07
N THR A 183 -16.05 -17.51 -16.71
CA THR A 183 -15.35 -16.79 -17.77
C THR A 183 -14.56 -15.62 -17.17
N LYS A 184 -13.25 -15.60 -17.44
CA LYS A 184 -12.35 -14.47 -17.21
C LYS A 184 -12.27 -13.62 -18.48
N THR A 185 -12.57 -12.34 -18.38
CA THR A 185 -12.46 -11.37 -19.49
C THR A 185 -11.20 -10.54 -19.28
N SER A 186 -10.34 -10.43 -20.28
CA SER A 186 -9.19 -9.54 -20.24
C SER A 186 -9.65 -8.08 -20.27
N LEU A 187 -9.10 -7.28 -19.38
CA LEU A 187 -9.25 -5.82 -19.33
C LEU A 187 -8.08 -5.11 -20.01
N GLY A 188 -7.22 -5.86 -20.66
CA GLY A 188 -6.05 -5.39 -21.39
C GLY A 188 -4.74 -5.67 -20.67
N LYS A 189 -3.71 -5.78 -21.49
CA LYS A 189 -2.31 -5.96 -21.07
C LYS A 189 -1.59 -4.63 -21.17
N LYS A 190 -0.84 -4.27 -20.14
CA LYS A 190 0.01 -3.08 -20.10
C LYS A 190 1.46 -3.49 -19.98
N ILE A 191 2.31 -2.83 -20.77
CA ILE A 191 3.73 -3.14 -20.91
C ILE A 191 4.52 -1.97 -20.40
N PHE A 192 5.45 -2.20 -19.49
CA PHE A 192 6.40 -1.19 -19.05
C PHE A 192 7.49 -0.96 -20.09
N THR A 193 7.94 0.28 -20.17
CA THR A 193 9.15 0.65 -20.91
C THR A 193 10.29 0.77 -19.91
N GLN A 194 11.40 0.07 -20.18
CA GLN A 194 12.62 0.25 -19.41
C GLN A 194 13.29 1.56 -19.78
N LYS A 195 13.76 2.27 -18.77
CA LYS A 195 14.58 3.47 -18.87
C LYS A 195 15.88 3.26 -18.10
N THR A 196 16.91 3.99 -18.47
CA THR A 196 18.18 3.99 -17.75
C THR A 196 18.61 5.44 -17.57
N THR A 197 18.97 5.82 -16.36
CA THR A 197 19.51 7.15 -16.06
C THR A 197 20.93 7.30 -16.59
N ASP A 198 21.46 8.50 -16.61
CA ASP A 198 22.86 8.76 -17.02
C ASP A 198 23.85 8.09 -16.05
N ALA A 199 23.50 7.94 -14.78
CA ALA A 199 24.28 7.20 -13.79
C ALA A 199 24.19 5.65 -13.94
N GLY A 200 23.34 5.15 -14.84
CA GLY A 200 23.21 3.72 -15.14
C GLY A 200 22.17 2.98 -14.32
N TYR A 201 21.35 3.67 -13.54
CA TYR A 201 20.22 3.05 -12.85
C TYR A 201 19.08 2.73 -13.83
N THR A 202 18.59 1.49 -13.81
CA THR A 202 17.49 1.03 -14.68
C THR A 202 16.20 0.94 -13.89
N TYR A 203 15.13 1.52 -14.45
CA TYR A 203 13.78 1.52 -13.88
C TYR A 203 12.74 1.34 -14.97
N GLN A 204 11.49 1.17 -14.60
CA GLN A 204 10.38 0.94 -15.51
C GLN A 204 9.31 2.03 -15.38
N ILE A 205 8.77 2.48 -16.52
CA ILE A 205 7.63 3.41 -16.55
C ILE A 205 6.56 2.91 -17.53
N TYR A 206 5.31 3.28 -17.29
CA TYR A 206 4.23 3.05 -18.23
C TYR A 206 4.03 4.29 -19.10
N GLU A 207 4.21 4.15 -20.42
CA GLU A 207 4.11 5.25 -21.41
C GLU A 207 2.80 5.21 -22.21
N GLY A 208 1.83 4.37 -21.84
CA GLY A 208 0.54 4.28 -22.54
C GLY A 208 -0.29 5.55 -22.40
N THR A 209 -1.18 5.78 -23.36
CA THR A 209 -2.07 6.95 -23.40
C THR A 209 -3.28 6.85 -22.49
N ASP A 210 -3.55 5.67 -21.97
CA ASP A 210 -4.67 5.33 -21.07
C ASP A 210 -4.28 5.30 -19.59
N LYS A 211 -3.17 5.95 -19.26
CA LYS A 211 -2.75 6.14 -17.87
C LYS A 211 -3.78 6.99 -17.11
N ASN A 212 -3.98 6.68 -15.84
CA ASN A 212 -4.84 7.47 -14.99
C ASN A 212 -4.17 8.83 -14.72
N SER A 213 -4.86 9.92 -14.97
CA SER A 213 -4.36 11.28 -14.78
C SER A 213 -4.02 11.63 -13.32
N THR A 214 -4.48 10.83 -12.35
CA THR A 214 -4.13 11.00 -10.93
C THR A 214 -2.78 10.39 -10.57
N THR A 215 -2.12 9.72 -11.52
CA THR A 215 -0.85 9.00 -11.31
C THR A 215 0.16 9.46 -12.35
N ASP A 216 0.68 10.67 -12.19
CA ASP A 216 1.57 11.29 -13.18
C ASP A 216 2.93 10.61 -13.29
N LYS A 217 3.29 9.77 -12.32
CA LYS A 217 4.65 9.23 -12.22
C LYS A 217 4.91 8.00 -13.06
N ASN A 218 3.86 7.31 -13.49
CA ASN A 218 3.96 6.14 -14.38
C ASN A 218 4.81 4.97 -13.85
N LEU A 219 5.16 4.97 -12.57
CA LEU A 219 5.96 3.91 -11.95
C LEU A 219 5.15 2.66 -11.63
N TYR A 220 3.83 2.71 -11.84
CA TYR A 220 2.91 1.59 -11.65
C TYR A 220 1.77 1.64 -12.68
N LEU A 221 0.98 0.58 -12.73
CA LEU A 221 -0.09 0.41 -13.71
C LEU A 221 -1.46 0.71 -13.10
N THR A 222 -2.34 1.33 -13.89
CA THR A 222 -3.73 1.61 -13.50
C THR A 222 -4.71 1.21 -14.60
N TRP A 223 -5.88 0.74 -14.21
CA TRP A 223 -7.03 0.51 -15.08
C TRP A 223 -8.28 1.15 -14.47
N ASN A 224 -9.13 1.75 -15.27
CA ASN A 224 -10.46 2.18 -14.86
C ASN A 224 -11.45 1.05 -15.14
N VAL A 225 -11.91 0.37 -14.11
CA VAL A 225 -12.72 -0.84 -14.24
C VAL A 225 -14.16 -0.57 -13.80
N PRO A 226 -15.16 -0.79 -14.66
CA PRO A 226 -16.57 -0.71 -14.25
C PRO A 226 -16.81 -1.67 -13.08
N TYR A 227 -17.37 -1.13 -11.98
CA TYR A 227 -17.61 -1.97 -10.81
C TYR A 227 -18.76 -2.97 -11.06
N ALA A 228 -18.48 -4.22 -10.80
CA ALA A 228 -19.47 -5.28 -10.63
C ALA A 228 -18.94 -6.31 -9.64
N ASP A 229 -19.81 -7.03 -8.94
CA ASP A 229 -19.40 -8.13 -8.07
C ASP A 229 -18.65 -9.20 -8.87
N GLY A 230 -17.50 -9.62 -8.35
CA GLY A 230 -16.64 -10.60 -9.00
C GLY A 230 -15.23 -10.60 -8.48
N THR A 231 -14.32 -11.04 -9.32
CA THR A 231 -12.88 -11.08 -9.04
C THR A 231 -12.11 -10.29 -10.08
N VAL A 232 -11.29 -9.36 -9.63
CA VAL A 232 -10.24 -8.72 -10.42
C VAL A 232 -8.94 -9.45 -10.15
N SER A 233 -8.22 -9.84 -11.18
CA SER A 233 -6.95 -10.58 -11.04
C SER A 233 -5.94 -10.12 -12.07
N ALA A 234 -4.67 -10.10 -11.68
CA ALA A 234 -3.54 -9.74 -12.52
C ALA A 234 -2.67 -10.97 -12.83
N VAL A 235 -2.05 -10.95 -14.00
CA VAL A 235 -1.04 -11.91 -14.43
C VAL A 235 0.20 -11.16 -14.88
N ALA A 236 1.34 -11.48 -14.27
CA ALA A 236 2.63 -10.93 -14.61
C ALA A 236 3.32 -11.74 -15.71
N TYR A 237 4.07 -11.06 -16.58
CA TYR A 237 4.85 -11.67 -17.64
C TYR A 237 6.26 -11.08 -17.68
N ASP A 238 7.22 -11.94 -18.00
CA ASP A 238 8.60 -11.54 -18.23
C ASP A 238 8.78 -10.81 -19.58
N SER A 239 10.01 -10.41 -19.89
CA SER A 239 10.37 -9.72 -21.14
C SER A 239 10.19 -10.60 -22.38
N ASN A 240 10.13 -11.92 -22.25
CA ASN A 240 9.86 -12.88 -23.31
C ASN A 240 8.36 -13.16 -23.48
N GLY A 241 7.51 -12.56 -22.68
CA GLY A 241 6.07 -12.77 -22.66
C GLY A 241 5.65 -14.07 -21.98
N GLN A 242 6.53 -14.70 -21.21
CA GLN A 242 6.20 -15.89 -20.42
C GLN A 242 5.58 -15.48 -19.09
N LYS A 243 4.56 -16.23 -18.68
CA LYS A 243 3.89 -15.99 -17.40
C LYS A 243 4.83 -16.28 -16.23
N ILE A 244 4.92 -15.32 -15.31
CA ILE A 244 5.58 -15.46 -14.02
C ILE A 244 4.57 -16.03 -13.03
N THR A 245 4.90 -17.11 -12.35
CA THR A 245 4.01 -17.81 -11.41
C THR A 245 4.43 -17.65 -9.95
N ASP A 246 5.70 -17.33 -9.71
CA ASP A 246 6.24 -17.07 -8.38
C ASP A 246 6.28 -15.55 -8.16
N THR A 247 5.17 -15.00 -7.68
CA THR A 247 5.01 -13.57 -7.41
C THR A 247 4.64 -13.33 -5.95
N VAL A 248 5.10 -12.21 -5.41
CA VAL A 248 4.81 -11.77 -4.04
C VAL A 248 3.80 -10.63 -4.07
N GLY A 249 2.90 -10.60 -3.10
CA GLY A 249 1.80 -9.65 -3.02
C GLY A 249 0.45 -10.29 -3.32
N GLN A 250 -0.59 -9.46 -3.43
CA GLN A 250 -1.96 -9.87 -3.68
C GLN A 250 -2.28 -9.79 -5.17
N SER A 251 -2.18 -10.89 -5.90
CA SER A 251 -2.45 -10.91 -7.35
C SER A 251 -3.93 -10.87 -7.73
N SER A 252 -4.85 -10.96 -6.77
CA SER A 252 -6.29 -10.88 -7.03
C SER A 252 -7.07 -10.36 -5.84
N VAL A 253 -8.18 -9.68 -6.13
CA VAL A 253 -9.15 -9.16 -5.17
C VAL A 253 -10.56 -9.63 -5.55
N THR A 254 -11.35 -10.06 -4.57
CA THR A 254 -12.67 -10.68 -4.82
C THR A 254 -13.74 -10.03 -3.96
N THR A 255 -14.92 -9.79 -4.54
CA THR A 255 -16.10 -9.37 -3.77
C THR A 255 -16.46 -10.45 -2.75
N THR A 256 -16.41 -10.11 -1.48
CA THR A 256 -16.66 -11.01 -0.38
C THR A 256 -18.13 -11.03 0.03
N GLY A 257 -18.54 -12.09 0.70
CA GLY A 257 -19.80 -12.16 1.42
C GLY A 257 -19.69 -11.53 2.81
N ARG A 258 -20.73 -11.77 3.63
CA ARG A 258 -20.72 -11.33 5.04
C ARG A 258 -19.67 -12.09 5.84
N ALA A 259 -19.10 -11.42 6.83
CA ALA A 259 -18.26 -12.03 7.85
C ALA A 259 -18.97 -13.25 8.49
N SER A 260 -18.32 -14.40 8.52
CA SER A 260 -18.91 -15.65 8.99
C SER A 260 -17.97 -16.57 9.75
N LYS A 261 -16.66 -16.41 9.57
CA LYS A 261 -15.63 -17.27 10.18
C LYS A 261 -14.43 -16.45 10.62
N LEU A 262 -13.70 -17.00 11.60
CA LEU A 262 -12.35 -16.58 11.91
C LEU A 262 -11.37 -17.62 11.36
N LYS A 263 -10.28 -17.15 10.77
CA LYS A 263 -9.15 -17.96 10.32
C LYS A 263 -7.92 -17.52 11.09
N ALA A 264 -7.38 -18.40 11.92
CA ALA A 264 -6.16 -18.13 12.66
C ALA A 264 -4.96 -18.84 12.02
N SER A 265 -3.82 -18.16 11.99
CA SER A 265 -2.53 -18.72 11.57
C SER A 265 -1.43 -18.19 12.49
N ALA A 266 -0.50 -19.05 12.85
CA ALA A 266 0.67 -18.70 13.64
C ALA A 266 1.92 -18.75 12.77
N ASP A 267 2.81 -17.78 12.94
CA ASP A 267 4.15 -17.78 12.31
C ASP A 267 4.99 -18.92 12.85
N ASN A 268 4.99 -19.09 14.18
CA ASN A 268 5.69 -20.16 14.88
C ASN A 268 4.69 -21.04 15.66
N LYS A 269 4.64 -22.32 15.32
CA LYS A 269 3.80 -23.30 16.03
C LYS A 269 4.45 -23.85 17.30
N LYS A 270 5.72 -23.53 17.51
CA LYS A 270 6.51 -23.95 18.70
C LYS A 270 7.45 -22.83 19.06
N ILE A 271 7.43 -22.44 20.30
CA ILE A 271 8.36 -21.47 20.88
C ILE A 271 9.10 -22.11 22.06
N ALA A 272 10.27 -21.58 22.40
CA ALA A 272 11.01 -22.00 23.59
C ALA A 272 10.31 -21.50 24.86
N ALA A 273 10.43 -22.25 25.95
CA ALA A 273 9.93 -21.85 27.27
C ALA A 273 11.02 -21.04 28.01
N ASP A 274 11.47 -19.93 27.42
CA ASP A 274 12.57 -19.07 27.88
C ASP A 274 12.09 -17.72 28.45
N GLY A 275 10.78 -17.46 28.39
CA GLY A 275 10.19 -16.18 28.81
C GLY A 275 10.40 -15.02 27.83
N GLU A 276 11.02 -15.25 26.67
CA GLU A 276 11.33 -14.24 25.65
C GLU A 276 10.77 -14.59 24.27
N SER A 277 10.66 -15.89 23.95
CA SER A 277 10.18 -16.36 22.63
C SER A 277 8.72 -16.03 22.41
N LEU A 278 8.41 -15.51 21.22
CA LEU A 278 7.06 -15.10 20.82
C LEU A 278 6.54 -15.92 19.64
N SER A 279 5.23 -16.03 19.57
CA SER A 279 4.49 -16.45 18.38
C SER A 279 3.46 -15.39 18.03
N TYR A 280 3.49 -14.94 16.77
CA TYR A 280 2.51 -14.00 16.25
C TYR A 280 1.37 -14.75 15.60
N ILE A 281 0.18 -14.50 16.09
CA ILE A 281 -1.03 -15.17 15.61
C ILE A 281 -1.90 -14.19 14.85
N THR A 282 -1.92 -14.33 13.53
CA THR A 282 -2.83 -13.57 12.67
C THR A 282 -4.21 -14.19 12.70
N VAL A 283 -5.24 -13.36 12.90
CA VAL A 283 -6.65 -13.76 12.85
C VAL A 283 -7.39 -12.94 11.83
N ASP A 284 -7.78 -13.60 10.75
CA ASP A 284 -8.58 -13.00 9.68
C ASP A 284 -10.07 -13.22 9.93
N VAL A 285 -10.87 -12.18 9.71
CA VAL A 285 -12.33 -12.30 9.60
C VAL A 285 -12.66 -12.61 8.15
N THR A 286 -13.28 -13.77 7.91
CA THR A 286 -13.54 -14.24 6.55
C THR A 286 -15.03 -14.48 6.28
N ASP A 287 -15.39 -14.48 5.01
CA ASP A 287 -16.72 -14.93 4.55
C ASP A 287 -16.83 -16.47 4.58
N ALA A 288 -17.96 -17.00 4.13
CA ALA A 288 -18.22 -18.43 4.08
C ALA A 288 -17.24 -19.19 3.16
N ASN A 289 -16.67 -18.53 2.17
CA ASN A 289 -15.71 -19.07 1.20
C ASN A 289 -14.25 -18.94 1.65
N GLY A 290 -13.99 -18.25 2.76
CA GLY A 290 -12.64 -18.05 3.29
C GLY A 290 -11.94 -16.82 2.77
N ASN A 291 -12.64 -15.92 2.04
CA ASN A 291 -12.10 -14.65 1.63
C ASN A 291 -12.11 -13.66 2.80
N ILE A 292 -11.03 -12.90 2.97
CA ILE A 292 -10.94 -11.86 4.01
C ILE A 292 -11.96 -10.77 3.70
N VAL A 293 -12.79 -10.43 4.70
CA VAL A 293 -13.82 -9.39 4.60
C VAL A 293 -13.17 -8.04 4.92
N PRO A 294 -12.98 -7.15 3.94
CA PRO A 294 -12.12 -5.97 4.09
C PRO A 294 -12.69 -4.90 5.04
N ASP A 295 -13.99 -4.91 5.26
CA ASP A 295 -14.71 -3.96 6.13
C ASP A 295 -15.24 -4.60 7.40
N ALA A 296 -14.65 -5.73 7.83
CA ALA A 296 -15.08 -6.42 9.02
C ALA A 296 -14.71 -5.64 10.30
N GLU A 297 -15.73 -5.29 11.09
CA GLU A 297 -15.59 -4.60 12.39
C GLU A 297 -15.98 -5.51 13.55
N ASN A 298 -15.83 -6.81 13.38
CA ASN A 298 -16.20 -7.80 14.37
C ASN A 298 -15.23 -7.77 15.55
N ARG A 299 -15.78 -7.65 16.78
CA ARG A 299 -14.96 -7.79 17.98
C ARG A 299 -14.49 -9.23 18.14
N VAL A 300 -13.18 -9.43 18.17
CA VAL A 300 -12.55 -10.74 18.42
C VAL A 300 -12.03 -10.78 19.87
N LYS A 301 -12.30 -11.87 20.56
CA LYS A 301 -11.79 -12.12 21.91
C LYS A 301 -10.78 -13.25 21.86
N PHE A 302 -9.62 -13.00 22.42
CA PHE A 302 -8.54 -13.97 22.56
C PHE A 302 -8.50 -14.53 23.97
N THR A 303 -8.25 -15.82 24.09
CA THR A 303 -7.97 -16.51 25.36
C THR A 303 -6.82 -17.47 25.15
N VAL A 304 -5.90 -17.52 26.11
CA VAL A 304 -4.79 -18.47 26.11
C VAL A 304 -4.98 -19.42 27.30
N GLU A 305 -4.80 -20.71 27.07
CA GLU A 305 -4.82 -21.74 28.10
C GLU A 305 -3.50 -22.51 28.08
N GLY A 306 -2.97 -22.89 29.23
CA GLY A 306 -1.69 -23.56 29.39
C GLY A 306 -0.58 -22.64 29.85
N ASP A 307 0.67 -23.00 29.52
CA ASP A 307 1.89 -22.33 30.06
C ASP A 307 2.29 -21.04 29.33
N GLY A 308 1.52 -20.63 28.31
CA GLY A 308 1.73 -19.38 27.60
C GLY A 308 0.87 -18.24 28.13
N GLU A 309 1.23 -17.01 27.82
CA GLU A 309 0.42 -15.82 28.11
C GLU A 309 0.18 -14.95 26.88
N LEU A 310 -0.93 -14.20 26.88
CA LEU A 310 -1.24 -13.21 25.84
C LEU A 310 -0.53 -11.90 26.22
N VAL A 311 0.51 -11.54 25.45
CA VAL A 311 1.32 -10.35 25.74
C VAL A 311 0.85 -9.10 25.02
N GLY A 312 0.05 -9.23 23.96
CA GLY A 312 -0.49 -8.07 23.23
C GLY A 312 -1.52 -8.48 22.18
N VAL A 313 -2.35 -7.52 21.79
CA VAL A 313 -3.31 -7.61 20.67
C VAL A 313 -3.30 -6.27 19.95
N ASP A 314 -3.24 -6.30 18.63
CA ASP A 314 -3.31 -5.11 17.78
C ASP A 314 -4.02 -5.48 16.47
N ASN A 315 -4.69 -4.52 15.85
CA ASN A 315 -5.32 -4.67 14.54
C ASN A 315 -4.76 -3.71 13.48
N GLY A 316 -3.77 -2.88 13.84
CA GLY A 316 -3.16 -1.89 12.98
C GLY A 316 -4.04 -0.66 12.70
N SER A 317 -5.20 -0.54 13.36
CA SER A 317 -6.08 0.62 13.20
C SER A 317 -5.69 1.73 14.16
N SER A 318 -5.22 2.85 13.63
CA SER A 318 -4.75 3.98 14.44
C SER A 318 -5.79 4.57 15.43
N PRO A 319 -7.10 4.55 15.17
CA PRO A 319 -8.11 5.00 16.12
C PRO A 319 -8.60 3.93 17.12
N ASP A 320 -8.27 2.64 16.89
CA ASP A 320 -8.76 1.51 17.71
C ASP A 320 -7.57 0.81 18.40
N HIS A 321 -7.54 0.88 19.74
CA HIS A 321 -6.48 0.30 20.58
C HIS A 321 -7.05 -0.42 21.78
#